data_6cc084cbb95f8eaa55d674bb66bd4f37
#
_entry.id   6cc084cbb95f8eaa55d674bb66bd4f37
#
_cell.length_a   1.000
_cell.length_b   1.000
_cell.length_c   1.000
_cell.angle_alpha   90.00
_cell.angle_beta   90.00
_cell.angle_gamma   90.00
#
_symmetry.space_group_name_H-M   'P 1'
#
loop_
_entity.id
_entity.type
_entity.pdbx_description
1 polymer ?
#
loop_
_entity_poly.entity_id
_entity_poly.type
_entity_poly.pdbx_seq_one_letter_code
_entity_poly.pdbx_strand_id
1 'polypeptide(L)'
;MRRYLPALMLLPWLLGGPVRAAGPPDASGTPAAPDPVTVGIATLLTGSEAPVVDGERLDARMLRRLYEPRGYRALWVGGADAAARGRAIGAAIDRASAHGLDPAAYHRQAIARRLAAGTPADRAALDVLASDGLMHLIVHLRLGATSGRVLSDEVSIEERPVDPQALAEAAAAAPDPSAFLDQVAPGSADYRGLLDALARYRAAAKAGGWPAIPTRGPAVTPGMSDPVVPLVRKRLMATDELAGTEGPENDSNLYDETLAEAVKAFQRRNGLPPDGSLGPSTRTALAAPVADRISQIVVNLERARWMPQDFGRRYVAVNVPSFDLKLVEDGKPVLEMPVIVGRTDRRTPLLTTKITELIFNPTWTVPPTLLRKEFWPKMQRNQGFLARRGIQVVSHRQVDGDPVGRVTLRQPPGPKNPLGRVKFHMPNGFAVYLHDTNAKGLMAQPRRALSSGCVLVCNALGLADRLLTDDARWTPAKRKQFLSNWTTRTVSLRDPVPVYILYQTAWADEEGQLHSRVDLYGRDAEVAKALGQAARSKSPST
;
A
#
# COMPACT_ATOMS: atom_id res chain seq x y z
N MET A 1 34.43 -32.25 15.29
CA MET A 1 34.78 -32.53 16.70
C MET A 1 34.98 -31.21 17.42
N ARG A 2 34.10 -30.87 18.32
CA ARG A 2 34.23 -30.20 19.63
C ARG A 2 32.84 -29.71 20.03
N ARG A 3 32.25 -30.44 20.97
CA ARG A 3 31.00 -30.13 21.65
C ARG A 3 31.32 -29.14 22.78
N TYR A 4 30.52 -28.08 22.92
CA TYR A 4 30.48 -27.29 24.16
C TYR A 4 29.14 -27.57 24.88
N LEU A 5 29.22 -28.13 26.06
CA LEU A 5 28.16 -28.19 27.07
C LEU A 5 28.25 -26.93 27.95
N PRO A 6 27.13 -26.37 28.42
CA PRO A 6 27.18 -25.37 29.48
C PRO A 6 27.18 -26.03 30.85
N ALA A 7 28.00 -25.50 31.74
CA ALA A 7 28.22 -25.93 33.11
C ALA A 7 27.02 -25.61 34.02
N LEU A 8 26.58 -26.63 34.80
CA LEU A 8 25.70 -26.47 35.95
C LEU A 8 26.51 -25.84 37.10
N MET A 9 26.09 -24.70 37.64
CA MET A 9 26.54 -24.20 38.94
C MET A 9 25.64 -24.76 40.05
N LEU A 10 26.22 -25.60 40.90
CA LEU A 10 25.71 -26.05 42.20
C LEU A 10 25.91 -24.94 43.24
N LEU A 11 24.85 -24.49 43.92
CA LEU A 11 24.93 -23.72 45.16
C LEU A 11 24.80 -24.64 46.35
N PRO A 12 25.58 -24.41 47.44
CA PRO A 12 25.59 -25.26 48.61
C PRO A 12 24.46 -24.96 49.60
N TRP A 13 23.98 -26.00 50.21
CA TRP A 13 23.07 -26.00 51.36
C TRP A 13 23.73 -25.37 52.60
N LEU A 14 23.04 -24.42 53.23
CA LEU A 14 23.34 -23.99 54.60
C LEU A 14 22.08 -24.05 55.47
N LEU A 15 22.11 -25.06 56.34
CA LEU A 15 21.70 -25.13 57.75
C LEU A 15 20.38 -24.51 58.23
N GLY A 16 19.59 -25.40 58.80
CA GLY A 16 18.28 -25.19 59.37
C GLY A 16 18.21 -24.24 60.55
N GLY A 17 17.15 -23.45 60.55
CA GLY A 17 16.59 -22.81 61.71
C GLY A 17 15.22 -23.44 62.04
N PRO A 18 14.71 -23.37 63.28
CA PRO A 18 13.52 -24.10 63.70
C PRO A 18 12.25 -23.63 62.99
N VAL A 19 11.54 -24.56 62.34
CA VAL A 19 10.22 -24.36 61.77
C VAL A 19 9.24 -24.03 62.88
N ARG A 20 8.84 -22.78 62.96
CA ARG A 20 7.69 -22.36 63.75
C ARG A 20 6.44 -22.80 63.02
N ALA A 21 5.64 -23.70 63.57
CA ALA A 21 4.37 -24.13 63.00
C ALA A 21 3.48 -22.92 62.73
N ALA A 22 3.19 -22.69 61.43
CA ALA A 22 2.20 -21.73 61.03
C ALA A 22 0.83 -22.26 61.47
N GLY A 23 0.12 -21.47 62.22
CA GLY A 23 -1.27 -21.74 62.58
C GLY A 23 -2.13 -21.87 61.32
N PRO A 24 -3.30 -22.52 61.40
CA PRO A 24 -4.19 -22.65 60.25
C PRO A 24 -4.51 -21.28 59.67
N PRO A 25 -4.55 -21.15 58.32
CA PRO A 25 -4.94 -19.87 57.71
C PRO A 25 -6.34 -19.50 58.18
N ASP A 26 -6.49 -18.24 58.65
CA ASP A 26 -7.78 -17.65 59.00
C ASP A 26 -8.71 -17.73 57.78
N ALA A 27 -9.66 -18.67 57.82
CA ALA A 27 -10.68 -18.91 56.82
C ALA A 27 -11.87 -17.95 56.94
N SER A 28 -11.67 -16.71 57.42
CA SER A 28 -12.69 -15.71 57.58
C SER A 28 -12.61 -14.55 56.57
N GLY A 29 -11.95 -14.73 55.42
CA GLY A 29 -12.02 -13.81 54.34
C GLY A 29 -13.35 -13.95 53.57
N THR A 30 -14.38 -13.17 53.90
CA THR A 30 -15.49 -12.98 52.99
C THR A 30 -14.92 -12.64 51.61
N PRO A 31 -15.32 -13.35 50.53
CA PRO A 31 -14.79 -13.01 49.19
C PRO A 31 -15.14 -11.54 48.93
N ALA A 32 -14.12 -10.74 48.64
CA ALA A 32 -14.30 -9.32 48.33
C ALA A 32 -15.36 -9.20 47.24
N ALA A 33 -16.34 -8.33 47.44
CA ALA A 33 -17.36 -8.08 46.43
C ALA A 33 -16.69 -7.78 45.08
N PRO A 34 -17.18 -8.36 43.99
CA PRO A 34 -16.55 -8.16 42.68
C PRO A 34 -16.54 -6.66 42.34
N ASP A 35 -15.41 -6.20 41.79
CA ASP A 35 -15.24 -4.79 41.38
C ASP A 35 -16.41 -4.35 40.47
N PRO A 36 -17.11 -3.25 40.80
CA PRO A 36 -18.27 -2.78 40.04
C PRO A 36 -18.00 -2.52 38.56
N VAL A 37 -16.76 -2.15 38.19
CA VAL A 37 -16.36 -1.97 36.77
C VAL A 37 -16.30 -3.33 36.08
N THR A 38 -15.73 -4.34 36.73
CA THR A 38 -15.66 -5.73 36.22
C THR A 38 -17.09 -6.29 36.00
N VAL A 39 -17.99 -6.08 36.94
CA VAL A 39 -19.42 -6.47 36.80
C VAL A 39 -20.08 -5.74 35.63
N GLY A 40 -19.83 -4.44 35.48
CA GLY A 40 -20.36 -3.64 34.37
C GLY A 40 -19.88 -4.13 33.01
N ILE A 41 -18.60 -4.44 32.88
CA ILE A 41 -18.03 -5.00 31.62
C ILE A 41 -18.66 -6.37 31.31
N ALA A 42 -18.75 -7.26 32.31
CA ALA A 42 -19.39 -8.57 32.15
C ALA A 42 -20.85 -8.42 31.70
N THR A 43 -21.61 -7.51 32.31
CA THR A 43 -23.02 -7.25 31.96
C THR A 43 -23.16 -6.78 30.50
N LEU A 44 -22.27 -5.89 30.04
CA LEU A 44 -22.28 -5.40 28.66
C LEU A 44 -21.95 -6.50 27.62
N LEU A 45 -21.14 -7.50 27.98
CA LEU A 45 -20.57 -8.46 27.02
C LEU A 45 -21.21 -9.85 27.08
N THR A 46 -21.95 -10.23 28.14
CA THR A 46 -22.56 -11.57 28.30
C THR A 46 -23.90 -11.73 27.60
N GLY A 47 -24.51 -10.67 27.07
CA GLY A 47 -25.74 -10.73 26.28
C GLY A 47 -25.57 -11.45 24.94
N SER A 48 -26.67 -11.90 24.33
CA SER A 48 -26.71 -12.59 23.05
C SER A 48 -26.52 -11.65 21.84
N GLU A 49 -26.87 -10.39 21.98
CA GLU A 49 -26.81 -9.37 20.93
C GLU A 49 -25.48 -8.61 20.95
N ALA A 50 -25.15 -7.97 19.82
CA ALA A 50 -24.00 -7.07 19.74
C ALA A 50 -24.20 -5.91 20.73
N PRO A 51 -23.25 -5.66 21.65
CA PRO A 51 -23.40 -4.60 22.63
C PRO A 51 -23.48 -3.23 21.94
N VAL A 52 -24.40 -2.38 22.45
CA VAL A 52 -24.53 -0.99 21.97
C VAL A 52 -24.26 -0.09 23.17
N VAL A 53 -23.31 0.82 23.05
CA VAL A 53 -22.94 1.79 24.08
C VAL A 53 -22.98 3.19 23.46
N ASP A 54 -23.79 4.10 24.01
CA ASP A 54 -23.98 5.46 23.49
C ASP A 54 -24.39 5.54 22.01
N GLY A 55 -25.12 4.54 21.51
CA GLY A 55 -25.49 4.40 20.11
C GLY A 55 -24.42 3.73 19.24
N GLU A 56 -23.22 3.52 19.77
CA GLU A 56 -22.13 2.82 19.08
C GLU A 56 -22.34 1.30 19.15
N ARG A 57 -22.34 0.63 18.00
CA ARG A 57 -22.38 -0.84 17.93
C ARG A 57 -20.96 -1.38 18.02
N LEU A 58 -20.73 -2.33 18.94
CA LEU A 58 -19.41 -2.87 19.23
C LEU A 58 -19.26 -4.30 18.69
N ASP A 59 -18.03 -4.74 18.40
CA ASP A 59 -17.72 -6.11 18.00
C ASP A 59 -17.68 -7.05 19.22
N ALA A 60 -18.84 -7.65 19.52
CA ALA A 60 -18.98 -8.58 20.64
C ALA A 60 -17.97 -9.73 20.61
N ARG A 61 -17.67 -10.27 19.42
CA ARG A 61 -16.75 -11.41 19.28
C ARG A 61 -15.33 -11.02 19.63
N MET A 62 -14.88 -9.88 19.13
CA MET A 62 -13.54 -9.36 19.38
C MET A 62 -13.37 -8.98 20.84
N LEU A 63 -14.35 -8.33 21.45
CA LEU A 63 -14.36 -7.94 22.85
C LEU A 63 -14.40 -9.15 23.80
N ARG A 64 -15.24 -10.15 23.55
CA ARG A 64 -15.27 -11.37 24.38
C ARG A 64 -13.93 -12.08 24.38
N ARG A 65 -13.27 -12.22 23.23
CA ARG A 65 -11.93 -12.79 23.16
C ARG A 65 -10.89 -12.07 24.02
N LEU A 66 -11.06 -10.75 24.20
CA LEU A 66 -10.18 -9.94 25.04
C LEU A 66 -10.55 -10.08 26.53
N TYR A 67 -11.86 -10.04 26.88
CA TYR A 67 -12.28 -9.90 28.27
C TYR A 67 -12.55 -11.24 28.98
N GLU A 68 -13.02 -12.28 28.31
CA GLU A 68 -13.29 -13.59 28.94
C GLU A 68 -12.05 -14.19 29.62
N PRO A 69 -10.87 -14.27 28.97
CA PRO A 69 -9.68 -14.83 29.60
C PRO A 69 -9.20 -14.05 30.82
N ARG A 70 -9.51 -12.77 30.89
CA ARG A 70 -9.13 -11.88 32.00
C ARG A 70 -10.20 -11.76 33.07
N GLY A 71 -11.31 -12.54 33.01
CA GLY A 71 -12.41 -12.50 33.96
C GLY A 71 -13.13 -11.14 33.96
N TYR A 72 -13.26 -10.52 32.80
CA TYR A 72 -13.90 -9.19 32.57
C TYR A 72 -13.25 -8.03 33.33
N ARG A 73 -12.01 -8.18 33.82
CA ARG A 73 -11.29 -7.07 34.45
C ARG A 73 -10.96 -5.98 33.43
N ALA A 74 -11.11 -4.73 33.88
CA ALA A 74 -10.80 -3.56 33.05
C ALA A 74 -9.36 -3.62 32.50
N LEU A 75 -9.18 -3.22 31.24
CA LEU A 75 -7.88 -3.14 30.58
C LEU A 75 -7.26 -1.75 30.74
N TRP A 76 -8.09 -0.71 30.63
CA TRP A 76 -7.64 0.69 30.54
C TRP A 76 -7.89 1.48 31.82
N VAL A 77 -9.06 1.31 32.42
CA VAL A 77 -9.53 2.17 33.51
C VAL A 77 -9.56 1.50 34.87
N GLY A 78 -8.78 0.45 35.05
CA GLY A 78 -8.57 -0.20 36.35
C GLY A 78 -7.57 0.59 37.20
N GLY A 79 -7.95 0.88 38.49
CA GLY A 79 -7.06 1.49 39.48
C GLY A 79 -7.12 3.02 39.57
N ALA A 80 -6.16 3.61 40.32
CA ALA A 80 -6.14 5.04 40.67
C ALA A 80 -5.96 5.98 39.47
N ASP A 81 -5.27 5.55 38.41
CA ASP A 81 -4.92 6.38 37.24
C ASP A 81 -5.92 6.27 36.07
N ALA A 82 -7.12 5.75 36.33
CA ALA A 82 -8.15 5.50 35.31
C ALA A 82 -8.41 6.70 34.38
N ALA A 83 -8.52 7.91 34.94
CA ALA A 83 -8.78 9.12 34.16
C ALA A 83 -7.57 9.51 33.28
N ALA A 84 -6.36 9.36 33.76
CA ALA A 84 -5.14 9.63 32.99
C ALA A 84 -5.01 8.64 31.82
N ARG A 85 -5.21 7.34 32.06
CA ARG A 85 -5.20 6.30 31.02
C ARG A 85 -6.29 6.50 29.98
N GLY A 86 -7.52 6.84 30.40
CA GLY A 86 -8.61 7.15 29.48
C GLY A 86 -8.29 8.35 28.57
N ARG A 87 -7.65 9.40 29.09
CA ARG A 87 -7.17 10.52 28.25
C ARG A 87 -6.08 10.09 27.29
N ALA A 88 -5.14 9.26 27.72
CA ALA A 88 -4.08 8.72 26.85
C ALA A 88 -4.65 7.91 25.68
N ILE A 89 -5.70 7.11 25.92
CA ILE A 89 -6.38 6.36 24.85
C ILE A 89 -7.11 7.32 23.90
N GLY A 90 -7.81 8.34 24.44
CA GLY A 90 -8.44 9.36 23.61
C GLY A 90 -7.42 10.03 22.68
N ALA A 91 -6.26 10.41 23.20
CA ALA A 91 -5.15 10.95 22.41
C ALA A 91 -4.61 9.95 21.38
N ALA A 92 -4.50 8.66 21.77
CA ALA A 92 -4.06 7.61 20.85
C ALA A 92 -5.05 7.42 19.68
N ILE A 93 -6.35 7.48 19.95
CA ILE A 93 -7.38 7.44 18.88
C ILE A 93 -7.33 8.70 18.01
N ASP A 94 -7.07 9.88 18.58
CA ASP A 94 -6.93 11.12 17.82
C ASP A 94 -5.75 11.05 16.81
N ARG A 95 -4.71 10.23 17.11
CA ARG A 95 -3.61 9.93 16.18
C ARG A 95 -4.06 9.28 14.86
N ALA A 96 -5.25 8.61 14.85
CA ALA A 96 -5.82 8.07 13.61
C ALA A 96 -5.87 9.12 12.50
N SER A 97 -6.14 10.38 12.85
CA SER A 97 -6.17 11.48 11.87
C SER A 97 -4.82 11.71 11.20
N ALA A 98 -3.71 11.61 11.92
CA ALA A 98 -2.37 11.73 11.34
C ALA A 98 -2.11 10.64 10.29
N HIS A 99 -2.70 9.47 10.46
CA HIS A 99 -2.64 8.36 9.51
C HIS A 99 -3.71 8.44 8.40
N GLY A 100 -4.45 9.54 8.28
CA GLY A 100 -5.51 9.70 7.28
C GLY A 100 -6.79 8.91 7.56
N LEU A 101 -6.97 8.43 8.82
CA LEU A 101 -8.17 7.75 9.29
C LEU A 101 -9.03 8.72 10.11
N ASP A 102 -10.35 8.49 10.14
CA ASP A 102 -11.27 9.33 10.90
C ASP A 102 -11.39 8.82 12.35
N PRO A 103 -11.00 9.60 13.39
CA PRO A 103 -11.15 9.22 14.79
C PRO A 103 -12.60 8.90 15.19
N ALA A 104 -13.59 9.46 14.52
CA ALA A 104 -15.01 9.18 14.78
C ALA A 104 -15.35 7.69 14.53
N ALA A 105 -14.66 7.03 13.60
CA ALA A 105 -14.82 5.61 13.34
C ALA A 105 -14.34 4.70 14.50
N TYR A 106 -13.71 5.24 15.53
CA TYR A 106 -13.15 4.54 16.68
C TYR A 106 -13.78 5.03 18.00
N HIS A 107 -15.05 5.41 17.98
CA HIS A 107 -15.85 5.82 19.15
C HIS A 107 -15.32 7.05 19.89
N ARG A 108 -14.52 7.91 19.23
CA ARG A 108 -13.81 9.03 19.87
C ARG A 108 -14.74 9.95 20.71
N GLN A 109 -15.95 10.23 20.19
CA GLN A 109 -16.91 11.10 20.88
C GLN A 109 -17.56 10.41 22.09
N ALA A 110 -17.93 9.13 21.97
CA ALA A 110 -18.50 8.35 23.06
C ALA A 110 -17.48 8.20 24.20
N ILE A 111 -16.22 7.90 23.86
CA ILE A 111 -15.11 7.86 24.82
C ILE A 111 -14.97 9.18 25.57
N ALA A 112 -15.02 10.33 24.89
CA ALA A 112 -14.93 11.64 25.53
C ALA A 112 -16.07 11.90 26.52
N ARG A 113 -17.31 11.51 26.16
CA ARG A 113 -18.48 11.64 27.07
C ARG A 113 -18.30 10.80 28.34
N ARG A 114 -17.86 9.56 28.20
CA ARG A 114 -17.70 8.64 29.35
C ARG A 114 -16.52 9.02 30.25
N LEU A 115 -15.50 9.64 29.71
CA LEU A 115 -14.39 10.21 30.51
C LEU A 115 -14.86 11.33 31.44
N ALA A 116 -15.85 12.13 31.02
CA ALA A 116 -16.36 13.24 31.81
C ALA A 116 -17.29 12.80 32.96
N ALA A 117 -17.99 11.67 32.85
CA ALA A 117 -19.02 11.24 33.78
C ALA A 117 -18.48 10.53 35.04
N GLY A 118 -17.53 9.60 34.92
CA GLY A 118 -16.71 9.09 36.04
C GLY A 118 -17.30 8.03 36.96
N THR A 119 -18.55 7.58 36.78
CA THR A 119 -19.16 6.50 37.59
C THR A 119 -18.56 5.14 37.28
N PRO A 120 -18.69 4.09 38.10
CA PRO A 120 -18.27 2.74 37.76
C PRO A 120 -18.89 2.22 36.46
N ALA A 121 -20.14 2.53 36.16
CA ALA A 121 -20.83 2.19 34.92
C ALA A 121 -20.21 2.93 33.72
N ASP A 122 -19.85 4.21 33.88
CA ASP A 122 -19.17 4.98 32.85
C ASP A 122 -17.78 4.44 32.57
N ARG A 123 -17.05 4.02 33.61
CA ARG A 123 -15.75 3.39 33.47
C ARG A 123 -15.85 2.05 32.73
N ALA A 124 -16.82 1.22 33.03
CA ALA A 124 -17.05 -0.03 32.30
C ALA A 124 -17.36 0.23 30.81
N ALA A 125 -18.26 1.18 30.53
CA ALA A 125 -18.59 1.59 29.16
C ALA A 125 -17.38 2.17 28.42
N LEU A 126 -16.58 3.02 29.08
CA LEU A 126 -15.35 3.59 28.55
C LEU A 126 -14.33 2.50 28.19
N ASP A 127 -14.11 1.53 29.07
CA ASP A 127 -13.13 0.44 28.87
C ASP A 127 -13.49 -0.41 27.64
N VAL A 128 -14.77 -0.73 27.46
CA VAL A 128 -15.27 -1.52 26.32
C VAL A 128 -15.22 -0.70 25.03
N LEU A 129 -15.64 0.57 25.03
CA LEU A 129 -15.53 1.48 23.88
C LEU A 129 -14.07 1.67 23.44
N ALA A 130 -13.18 1.90 24.40
CA ALA A 130 -11.76 2.08 24.15
C ALA A 130 -11.13 0.82 23.56
N SER A 131 -11.46 -0.36 24.08
CA SER A 131 -10.99 -1.63 23.55
C SER A 131 -11.47 -1.88 22.13
N ASP A 132 -12.75 -1.71 21.85
CA ASP A 132 -13.30 -1.89 20.50
C ASP A 132 -12.66 -0.91 19.50
N GLY A 133 -12.65 0.38 19.83
CA GLY A 133 -12.09 1.41 18.99
C GLY A 133 -10.60 1.21 18.71
N LEU A 134 -9.82 0.87 19.76
CA LEU A 134 -8.37 0.66 19.61
C LEU A 134 -8.04 -0.60 18.82
N MET A 135 -8.73 -1.72 19.08
CA MET A 135 -8.51 -2.95 18.32
C MET A 135 -8.85 -2.76 16.84
N HIS A 136 -9.91 -2.05 16.50
CA HIS A 136 -10.22 -1.69 15.13
C HIS A 136 -9.16 -0.77 14.52
N LEU A 137 -8.70 0.24 15.26
CA LEU A 137 -7.63 1.12 14.80
C LEU A 137 -6.33 0.36 14.53
N ILE A 138 -5.96 -0.56 15.41
CA ILE A 138 -4.79 -1.46 15.25
C ILE A 138 -4.91 -2.27 13.95
N VAL A 139 -6.07 -2.91 13.73
CA VAL A 139 -6.33 -3.67 12.48
C VAL A 139 -6.21 -2.76 11.27
N HIS A 140 -6.80 -1.57 11.31
CA HIS A 140 -6.77 -0.62 10.20
C HIS A 140 -5.38 -0.03 9.94
N LEU A 141 -4.59 0.21 10.97
CA LEU A 141 -3.19 0.63 10.82
C LEU A 141 -2.32 -0.47 10.22
N ARG A 142 -2.64 -1.74 10.52
CA ARG A 142 -1.85 -2.89 10.11
C ARG A 142 -2.20 -3.42 8.72
N LEU A 143 -3.48 -3.43 8.37
CA LEU A 143 -4.05 -4.08 7.18
C LEU A 143 -4.79 -3.14 6.24
N GLY A 144 -5.09 -1.91 6.69
CA GLY A 144 -5.98 -0.97 6.02
C GLY A 144 -7.41 -1.03 6.58
N ALA A 145 -8.11 0.10 6.48
CA ALA A 145 -9.53 0.23 6.84
C ALA A 145 -10.44 -0.34 5.74
N THR A 146 -9.87 -0.55 4.55
CA THR A 146 -10.53 -1.15 3.40
C THR A 146 -9.70 -2.34 2.91
N SER A 147 -10.36 -3.31 2.28
CA SER A 147 -9.65 -4.42 1.66
C SER A 147 -9.60 -4.23 0.14
N GLY A 148 -8.43 -4.26 -0.43
CA GLY A 148 -8.26 -4.18 -1.88
C GLY A 148 -9.06 -5.25 -2.62
N ARG A 149 -9.17 -6.48 -2.09
CA ARG A 149 -9.97 -7.57 -2.64
C ARG A 149 -11.47 -7.30 -2.63
N VAL A 150 -11.97 -6.63 -1.59
CA VAL A 150 -13.39 -6.26 -1.50
C VAL A 150 -13.72 -5.15 -2.49
N LEU A 151 -12.76 -4.29 -2.81
CA LEU A 151 -12.96 -3.20 -3.74
C LEU A 151 -12.90 -3.64 -5.21
N SER A 152 -12.10 -4.65 -5.55
CA SER A 152 -11.93 -5.09 -6.93
C SER A 152 -11.39 -6.51 -7.05
N ASP A 153 -12.00 -7.30 -7.96
CA ASP A 153 -11.48 -8.61 -8.36
C ASP A 153 -10.10 -8.55 -9.03
N GLU A 154 -9.63 -7.34 -9.39
CA GLU A 154 -8.30 -7.11 -9.96
C GLU A 154 -7.21 -6.92 -8.89
N VAL A 155 -7.51 -7.25 -7.62
CA VAL A 155 -6.56 -7.14 -6.50
C VAL A 155 -6.36 -8.50 -5.85
N SER A 156 -5.12 -8.99 -5.81
CA SER A 156 -4.72 -10.22 -5.12
C SER A 156 -3.46 -9.96 -4.30
N ILE A 157 -3.67 -9.43 -3.10
CA ILE A 157 -2.61 -9.19 -2.11
C ILE A 157 -2.69 -10.28 -1.06
N GLU A 158 -1.54 -10.80 -0.62
CA GLU A 158 -1.46 -11.83 0.41
C GLU A 158 -2.00 -11.31 1.74
N GLU A 159 -2.92 -12.05 2.35
CA GLU A 159 -3.47 -11.73 3.67
C GLU A 159 -2.43 -11.98 4.76
N ARG A 160 -2.38 -11.07 5.73
CA ARG A 160 -1.47 -11.15 6.86
C ARG A 160 -2.26 -11.32 8.14
N PRO A 161 -1.90 -12.28 9.00
CA PRO A 161 -2.54 -12.43 10.30
C PRO A 161 -2.22 -11.23 11.20
N VAL A 162 -3.21 -10.79 11.95
CA VAL A 162 -3.07 -9.80 13.03
C VAL A 162 -3.81 -10.32 14.25
N ASP A 163 -3.19 -10.23 15.41
CA ASP A 163 -3.82 -10.46 16.70
C ASP A 163 -4.11 -9.11 17.37
N PRO A 164 -5.32 -8.57 17.20
CA PRO A 164 -5.67 -7.26 17.74
C PRO A 164 -5.76 -7.28 19.27
N GLN A 165 -6.06 -8.43 19.90
CA GLN A 165 -6.15 -8.56 21.35
C GLN A 165 -4.74 -8.44 21.98
N ALA A 166 -3.79 -9.22 21.50
CA ALA A 166 -2.41 -9.15 21.98
C ALA A 166 -1.82 -7.74 21.80
N LEU A 167 -2.10 -7.09 20.67
CA LEU A 167 -1.64 -5.72 20.42
C LEU A 167 -2.35 -4.69 21.29
N ALA A 168 -3.64 -4.86 21.62
CA ALA A 168 -4.35 -3.99 22.55
C ALA A 168 -3.80 -4.12 23.98
N GLU A 169 -3.49 -5.35 24.42
CA GLU A 169 -2.83 -5.59 25.71
C GLU A 169 -1.44 -4.97 25.77
N ALA A 170 -0.65 -5.10 24.71
CA ALA A 170 0.65 -4.45 24.60
C ALA A 170 0.54 -2.91 24.62
N ALA A 171 -0.46 -2.34 23.94
CA ALA A 171 -0.76 -0.91 23.99
C ALA A 171 -1.14 -0.43 25.40
N ALA A 172 -1.92 -1.23 26.14
CA ALA A 172 -2.31 -0.93 27.51
C ALA A 172 -1.13 -0.99 28.50
N ALA A 173 -0.14 -1.84 28.22
CA ALA A 173 1.08 -1.95 28.99
C ALA A 173 2.13 -0.89 28.60
N ALA A 174 2.01 -0.25 27.43
CA ALA A 174 2.96 0.72 26.95
C ALA A 174 2.90 2.01 27.81
N PRO A 175 4.05 2.65 28.06
CA PRO A 175 4.11 3.97 28.71
C PRO A 175 3.35 5.05 27.93
N ASP A 176 3.41 4.98 26.60
CA ASP A 176 2.69 5.86 25.67
C ASP A 176 1.96 5.02 24.60
N PRO A 177 0.65 4.85 24.74
CA PRO A 177 -0.17 4.15 23.75
C PRO A 177 -0.13 4.79 22.35
N SER A 178 0.05 6.12 22.24
CA SER A 178 0.13 6.82 20.96
C SER A 178 1.40 6.43 20.20
N ALA A 179 2.55 6.46 20.87
CA ALA A 179 3.83 6.03 20.30
C ALA A 179 3.81 4.54 19.93
N PHE A 180 3.12 3.72 20.70
CA PHE A 180 2.93 2.31 20.38
C PHE A 180 2.14 2.12 19.07
N LEU A 181 1.05 2.88 18.86
CA LEU A 181 0.27 2.82 17.63
C LEU A 181 1.07 3.23 16.40
N ASP A 182 1.95 4.23 16.53
CA ASP A 182 2.86 4.63 15.45
C ASP A 182 3.80 3.47 15.04
N GLN A 183 4.18 2.59 15.98
CA GLN A 183 4.97 1.38 15.70
C GLN A 183 4.15 0.24 15.08
N VAL A 184 2.83 0.22 15.31
CA VAL A 184 1.91 -0.75 14.68
C VAL A 184 1.73 -0.43 13.20
N ALA A 185 1.71 0.85 12.82
CA ALA A 185 1.62 1.30 11.44
C ALA A 185 2.83 0.86 10.59
N PRO A 186 2.75 0.89 9.23
CA PRO A 186 3.88 0.57 8.38
C PRO A 186 5.11 1.42 8.67
N GLY A 187 6.27 0.78 8.90
CA GLY A 187 7.53 1.46 9.24
C GLY A 187 8.38 1.89 8.04
N SER A 188 7.88 1.80 6.81
CA SER A 188 8.64 2.17 5.62
C SER A 188 8.92 3.69 5.55
N ALA A 189 10.01 4.08 4.91
CA ALA A 189 10.34 5.49 4.68
C ALA A 189 9.25 6.19 3.85
N ASP A 190 8.73 5.52 2.82
CA ASP A 190 7.62 6.01 2.00
C ASP A 190 6.36 6.30 2.85
N TYR A 191 5.95 5.38 3.74
CA TYR A 191 4.79 5.61 4.60
C TYR A 191 4.99 6.81 5.54
N ARG A 192 6.17 6.94 6.16
CA ARG A 192 6.50 8.10 7.01
C ARG A 192 6.49 9.39 6.21
N GLY A 193 7.12 9.41 5.03
CA GLY A 193 7.11 10.56 4.14
C GLY A 193 5.71 10.97 3.69
N LEU A 194 4.79 10.00 3.49
CA LEU A 194 3.38 10.28 3.22
C LEU A 194 2.66 10.90 4.44
N LEU A 195 2.99 10.49 5.69
CA LEU A 195 2.46 11.14 6.90
C LEU A 195 2.90 12.59 6.99
N ASP A 196 4.19 12.85 6.75
CA ASP A 196 4.76 14.21 6.76
C ASP A 196 4.13 15.07 5.65
N ALA A 197 3.96 14.52 4.45
CA ALA A 197 3.25 15.18 3.37
C ALA A 197 1.80 15.49 3.75
N LEU A 198 1.07 14.54 4.37
CA LEU A 198 -0.29 14.77 4.83
C LEU A 198 -0.37 15.94 5.81
N ALA A 199 0.56 16.00 6.76
CA ALA A 199 0.63 17.10 7.74
C ALA A 199 0.87 18.43 7.05
N ARG A 200 1.86 18.52 6.14
CA ARG A 200 2.16 19.74 5.34
C ARG A 200 0.98 20.20 4.51
N TYR A 201 0.34 19.30 3.76
CA TYR A 201 -0.78 19.66 2.89
C TYR A 201 -2.04 20.05 3.67
N ARG A 202 -2.27 19.47 4.85
CA ARG A 202 -3.34 19.91 5.77
C ARG A 202 -3.06 21.28 6.36
N ALA A 203 -1.81 21.58 6.72
CA ALA A 203 -1.41 22.91 7.16
C ALA A 203 -1.64 23.94 6.05
N ALA A 204 -1.23 23.64 4.82
CA ALA A 204 -1.49 24.48 3.66
C ALA A 204 -3.01 24.71 3.43
N ALA A 205 -3.81 23.65 3.54
CA ALA A 205 -5.28 23.77 3.41
C ALA A 205 -5.88 24.66 4.50
N LYS A 206 -5.40 24.54 5.75
CA LYS A 206 -5.85 25.37 6.88
C LYS A 206 -5.44 26.84 6.69
N ALA A 207 -4.32 27.12 6.03
CA ALA A 207 -3.87 28.45 5.66
C ALA A 207 -4.61 29.06 4.45
N GLY A 208 -5.63 28.35 3.89
CA GLY A 208 -6.41 28.79 2.74
C GLY A 208 -6.02 28.13 1.40
N GLY A 209 -5.07 27.21 1.42
CA GLY A 209 -4.60 26.50 0.23
C GLY A 209 -3.67 27.34 -0.64
N TRP A 210 -3.76 27.13 -1.94
CA TRP A 210 -3.00 27.88 -2.93
C TRP A 210 -3.92 28.45 -4.04
N PRO A 211 -3.44 29.46 -4.80
CA PRO A 211 -4.28 30.10 -5.83
C PRO A 211 -4.66 29.13 -6.94
N ALA A 212 -5.85 29.31 -7.49
CA ALA A 212 -6.29 28.57 -8.67
C ALA A 212 -5.43 28.95 -9.90
N ILE A 213 -4.87 27.94 -10.55
CA ILE A 213 -4.07 28.10 -11.77
C ILE A 213 -4.98 27.86 -12.98
N PRO A 214 -5.06 28.80 -13.95
CA PRO A 214 -5.78 28.58 -15.20
C PRO A 214 -5.21 27.36 -15.96
N THR A 215 -6.07 26.40 -16.28
CA THR A 215 -5.67 25.19 -17.02
C THR A 215 -5.52 25.44 -18.53
N ARG A 216 -6.12 26.52 -19.03
CA ARG A 216 -6.06 26.95 -20.43
C ARG A 216 -5.18 28.19 -20.57
N GLY A 217 -4.55 28.35 -21.71
CA GLY A 217 -3.68 29.48 -22.05
C GLY A 217 -2.50 29.05 -22.91
N PRO A 218 -1.75 30.02 -23.46
CA PRO A 218 -0.53 29.71 -24.22
C PRO A 218 0.51 29.04 -23.31
N ALA A 219 1.43 28.30 -23.93
CA ALA A 219 2.61 27.81 -23.20
C ALA A 219 3.49 29.03 -22.83
N VAL A 220 3.94 29.08 -21.57
CA VAL A 220 4.87 30.09 -21.06
C VAL A 220 6.21 29.42 -20.79
N THR A 221 7.26 29.99 -21.34
CA THR A 221 8.64 29.48 -21.21
C THR A 221 9.54 30.53 -20.54
N PRO A 222 10.72 30.17 -20.02
CA PRO A 222 11.65 31.10 -19.40
C PRO A 222 11.93 32.33 -20.29
N GLY A 223 11.99 33.50 -19.66
CA GLY A 223 12.14 34.81 -20.33
C GLY A 223 10.83 35.49 -20.78
N MET A 224 9.72 34.78 -20.78
CA MET A 224 8.40 35.35 -21.09
C MET A 224 7.79 36.05 -19.88
N SER A 225 6.88 37.00 -20.14
CA SER A 225 6.07 37.68 -19.11
C SER A 225 4.62 37.28 -19.28
N ASP A 226 3.97 36.77 -18.20
CA ASP A 226 2.58 36.30 -18.24
C ASP A 226 1.93 36.47 -16.85
N PRO A 227 0.66 36.93 -16.76
CA PRO A 227 -0.05 37.07 -15.47
C PRO A 227 -0.21 35.78 -14.67
N VAL A 228 -0.01 34.60 -15.26
CA VAL A 228 -0.04 33.31 -14.53
C VAL A 228 1.19 33.09 -13.68
N VAL A 229 2.31 33.76 -13.97
CA VAL A 229 3.61 33.54 -13.32
C VAL A 229 3.57 33.76 -11.80
N PRO A 230 3.05 34.88 -11.27
CA PRO A 230 2.96 35.07 -9.81
C PRO A 230 2.04 34.03 -9.14
N LEU A 231 1.01 33.54 -9.82
CA LEU A 231 0.17 32.45 -9.28
C LEU A 231 0.94 31.14 -9.17
N VAL A 232 1.76 30.83 -10.19
CA VAL A 232 2.62 29.63 -10.20
C VAL A 232 3.67 29.71 -9.11
N ARG A 233 4.29 30.89 -8.88
CA ARG A 233 5.23 31.10 -7.77
C ARG A 233 4.58 30.79 -6.42
N LYS A 234 3.44 31.42 -6.13
CA LYS A 234 2.68 31.19 -4.88
C LYS A 234 2.28 29.72 -4.73
N ARG A 235 1.93 29.04 -5.83
CA ARG A 235 1.61 27.61 -5.83
C ARG A 235 2.82 26.74 -5.46
N LEU A 236 3.99 27.02 -6.04
CA LEU A 236 5.21 26.24 -5.80
C LEU A 236 5.83 26.54 -4.43
N MET A 237 5.69 27.76 -3.90
CA MET A 237 6.08 28.09 -2.53
C MET A 237 5.26 27.31 -1.50
N ALA A 238 3.96 27.10 -1.75
CA ALA A 238 3.08 26.34 -0.84
C ALA A 238 3.42 24.84 -0.75
N THR A 239 4.29 24.33 -1.62
CA THR A 239 4.70 22.91 -1.67
C THR A 239 6.23 22.72 -1.70
N ASP A 240 6.97 23.72 -1.21
CA ASP A 240 8.42 23.73 -0.97
C ASP A 240 9.30 23.65 -2.24
N GLU A 241 8.75 23.69 -3.46
CA GLU A 241 9.56 23.76 -4.69
C GLU A 241 10.31 25.09 -4.86
N LEU A 242 9.81 26.14 -4.21
CA LEU A 242 10.42 27.48 -4.17
C LEU A 242 10.67 27.93 -2.72
N ALA A 243 11.05 27.02 -1.83
CA ALA A 243 11.35 27.38 -0.45
C ALA A 243 12.48 28.44 -0.35
N GLY A 244 12.29 29.43 0.51
CA GLY A 244 13.30 30.46 0.78
C GLY A 244 13.42 31.59 -0.24
N THR A 245 12.53 31.66 -1.22
CA THR A 245 12.51 32.75 -2.24
C THR A 245 11.49 33.85 -1.93
N GLU A 246 11.20 34.10 -0.66
CA GLU A 246 10.30 35.20 -0.28
C GLU A 246 10.92 36.57 -0.60
N GLY A 247 10.26 37.36 -1.45
CA GLY A 247 10.73 38.69 -1.84
C GLY A 247 9.76 39.41 -2.78
N PRO A 248 9.99 40.71 -3.06
CA PRO A 248 9.12 41.50 -3.96
C PRO A 248 9.04 40.94 -5.37
N GLU A 249 9.96 40.08 -5.78
CA GLU A 249 9.95 39.39 -7.07
C GLU A 249 8.82 38.38 -7.20
N ASN A 250 8.17 37.98 -6.11
CA ASN A 250 7.08 36.99 -6.12
C ASN A 250 5.83 37.45 -6.84
N ASP A 251 5.64 38.75 -7.00
CA ASP A 251 4.53 39.32 -7.78
C ASP A 251 4.94 39.67 -9.23
N SER A 252 6.20 39.40 -9.61
CA SER A 252 6.69 39.61 -10.97
C SER A 252 6.00 38.69 -11.98
N ASN A 253 5.58 39.23 -13.09
CA ASN A 253 5.08 38.46 -14.23
C ASN A 253 6.19 37.78 -15.05
N LEU A 254 7.48 38.13 -14.79
CA LEU A 254 8.60 37.54 -15.51
C LEU A 254 8.84 36.09 -15.07
N TYR A 255 8.85 35.19 -16.05
CA TYR A 255 9.22 33.79 -15.85
C TYR A 255 10.75 33.65 -15.89
N ASP A 256 11.39 33.81 -14.76
CA ASP A 256 12.85 33.73 -14.61
C ASP A 256 13.36 32.29 -14.50
N GLU A 257 14.69 32.12 -14.50
CA GLU A 257 15.34 30.81 -14.44
C GLU A 257 15.11 30.09 -13.09
N THR A 258 15.02 30.82 -11.98
CA THR A 258 14.74 30.24 -10.66
C THR A 258 13.37 29.54 -10.66
N LEU A 259 12.36 30.22 -11.20
CA LEU A 259 11.03 29.61 -11.35
C LEU A 259 11.05 28.45 -12.36
N ALA A 260 11.85 28.54 -13.42
CA ALA A 260 11.97 27.47 -14.41
C ALA A 260 12.51 26.18 -13.78
N GLU A 261 13.55 26.25 -12.94
CA GLU A 261 14.07 25.08 -12.21
C GLU A 261 13.04 24.51 -11.22
N ALA A 262 12.30 25.35 -10.52
CA ALA A 262 11.23 24.93 -9.63
C ALA A 262 10.09 24.21 -10.42
N VAL A 263 9.72 24.73 -11.59
CA VAL A 263 8.75 24.06 -12.47
C VAL A 263 9.28 22.75 -12.99
N LYS A 264 10.55 22.64 -13.37
CA LYS A 264 11.17 21.36 -13.76
C LYS A 264 11.17 20.34 -12.61
N ALA A 265 11.44 20.79 -11.38
CA ALA A 265 11.34 19.96 -10.19
C ALA A 265 9.90 19.47 -9.96
N PHE A 266 8.92 20.37 -10.04
CA PHE A 266 7.50 20.03 -9.97
C PHE A 266 7.10 19.04 -11.07
N GLN A 267 7.52 19.25 -12.32
CA GLN A 267 7.24 18.35 -13.43
C GLN A 267 7.79 16.94 -13.18
N ARG A 268 9.06 16.80 -12.73
CA ARG A 268 9.64 15.50 -12.36
C ARG A 268 8.80 14.77 -11.31
N ARG A 269 8.43 15.47 -10.23
CA ARG A 269 7.62 14.90 -9.14
C ARG A 269 6.20 14.53 -9.60
N ASN A 270 5.66 15.22 -10.59
CA ASN A 270 4.34 14.91 -11.15
C ASN A 270 4.38 14.00 -12.40
N GLY A 271 5.54 13.42 -12.74
CA GLY A 271 5.69 12.50 -13.88
C GLY A 271 5.49 13.15 -15.23
N LEU A 272 5.75 14.45 -15.34
CA LEU A 272 5.73 15.23 -16.56
C LEU A 272 7.14 15.38 -17.14
N PRO A 273 7.29 15.59 -18.45
CA PRO A 273 8.58 15.97 -19.03
C PRO A 273 9.11 17.24 -18.35
N PRO A 274 10.36 17.23 -17.83
CA PRO A 274 10.92 18.37 -17.08
C PRO A 274 11.52 19.41 -18.02
N ASP A 275 10.68 19.98 -18.88
CA ASP A 275 11.07 20.98 -19.90
C ASP A 275 11.01 22.43 -19.38
N GLY A 276 10.46 22.63 -18.17
CA GLY A 276 10.28 23.96 -17.59
C GLY A 276 9.17 24.77 -18.25
N SER A 277 8.35 24.17 -19.13
CA SER A 277 7.26 24.89 -19.81
C SER A 277 5.95 24.79 -19.02
N LEU A 278 5.23 25.91 -18.90
CA LEU A 278 3.86 25.97 -18.39
C LEU A 278 2.84 25.62 -19.48
N GLY A 279 3.04 24.47 -20.13
CA GLY A 279 2.10 23.90 -21.09
C GLY A 279 0.83 23.33 -20.44
N PRO A 280 -0.13 22.80 -21.25
CA PRO A 280 -1.43 22.32 -20.75
C PRO A 280 -1.33 21.26 -19.64
N SER A 281 -0.41 20.30 -19.76
CA SER A 281 -0.22 19.24 -18.76
C SER A 281 0.33 19.80 -17.45
N THR A 282 1.31 20.70 -17.50
CA THR A 282 1.90 21.36 -16.33
C THR A 282 0.86 22.23 -15.62
N ARG A 283 0.10 23.04 -16.38
CA ARG A 283 -1.00 23.84 -15.82
C ARG A 283 -2.07 22.98 -15.15
N THR A 284 -2.48 21.87 -15.76
CA THR A 284 -3.44 20.93 -15.18
C THR A 284 -2.94 20.34 -13.86
N ALA A 285 -1.66 19.95 -13.78
CA ALA A 285 -1.08 19.41 -12.56
C ALA A 285 -0.96 20.47 -11.44
N LEU A 286 -0.60 21.71 -11.79
CA LEU A 286 -0.52 22.85 -10.87
C LEU A 286 -1.90 23.27 -10.34
N ALA A 287 -2.94 23.16 -11.18
CA ALA A 287 -4.31 23.53 -10.87
C ALA A 287 -5.02 22.57 -9.91
N ALA A 288 -4.43 21.41 -9.60
CA ALA A 288 -5.04 20.44 -8.68
C ALA A 288 -5.28 21.09 -7.31
N PRO A 289 -6.53 21.07 -6.77
CA PRO A 289 -6.85 21.63 -5.45
C PRO A 289 -6.07 20.92 -4.33
N VAL A 290 -5.83 21.62 -3.23
CA VAL A 290 -5.16 21.04 -2.05
C VAL A 290 -5.93 19.86 -1.48
N ALA A 291 -7.26 19.91 -1.51
CA ALA A 291 -8.13 18.83 -1.04
C ALA A 291 -7.93 17.54 -1.86
N ASP A 292 -7.76 17.64 -3.16
CA ASP A 292 -7.53 16.48 -4.03
C ASP A 292 -6.16 15.84 -3.74
N ARG A 293 -5.14 16.66 -3.44
CA ARG A 293 -3.82 16.17 -3.03
C ARG A 293 -3.87 15.48 -1.67
N ILE A 294 -4.60 16.04 -0.70
CA ILE A 294 -4.84 15.39 0.60
C ILE A 294 -5.54 14.05 0.40
N SER A 295 -6.61 14.01 -0.41
CA SER A 295 -7.32 12.76 -0.73
C SER A 295 -6.39 11.72 -1.37
N GLN A 296 -5.56 12.14 -2.31
CA GLN A 296 -4.57 11.29 -2.97
C GLN A 296 -3.55 10.70 -1.97
N ILE A 297 -3.04 11.53 -1.04
CA ILE A 297 -2.12 11.07 0.02
C ILE A 297 -2.82 10.05 0.94
N VAL A 298 -4.05 10.33 1.39
CA VAL A 298 -4.83 9.44 2.27
C VAL A 298 -5.09 8.09 1.60
N VAL A 299 -5.45 8.08 0.32
CA VAL A 299 -5.64 6.86 -0.47
C VAL A 299 -4.35 6.03 -0.56
N ASN A 300 -3.20 6.69 -0.71
CA ASN A 300 -1.92 5.97 -0.81
C ASN A 300 -1.39 5.51 0.55
N LEU A 301 -1.68 6.21 1.65
CA LEU A 301 -1.49 5.69 3.00
C LEU A 301 -2.30 4.41 3.22
N GLU A 302 -3.54 4.37 2.75
CA GLU A 302 -4.38 3.17 2.81
C GLU A 302 -3.78 2.01 2.02
N ARG A 303 -3.36 2.24 0.77
CA ARG A 303 -2.71 1.22 -0.07
C ARG A 303 -1.40 0.72 0.52
N ALA A 304 -0.64 1.58 1.17
CA ALA A 304 0.60 1.18 1.83
C ALA A 304 0.35 0.20 2.98
N ARG A 305 -0.80 0.28 3.66
CA ARG A 305 -1.20 -0.68 4.71
C ARG A 305 -1.56 -2.06 4.16
N TRP A 306 -2.02 -2.15 2.91
CA TRP A 306 -2.29 -3.44 2.26
C TRP A 306 -1.03 -4.24 1.98
N MET A 307 0.12 -3.56 1.86
CA MET A 307 1.39 -4.17 1.51
C MET A 307 2.08 -4.79 2.72
N PRO A 308 2.97 -5.79 2.54
CA PRO A 308 3.80 -6.31 3.61
C PRO A 308 4.59 -5.19 4.29
N GLN A 309 4.81 -5.31 5.60
CA GLN A 309 5.70 -4.38 6.30
C GLN A 309 7.17 -4.62 5.97
N ASP A 310 7.50 -5.87 5.63
CA ASP A 310 8.81 -6.27 5.13
C ASP A 310 8.62 -6.86 3.72
N PHE A 311 9.18 -6.20 2.73
CA PHE A 311 9.21 -6.65 1.35
C PHE A 311 10.24 -7.75 1.10
N GLY A 312 11.08 -8.03 2.11
CA GLY A 312 12.20 -8.93 2.00
C GLY A 312 13.47 -8.25 1.48
N ARG A 313 14.58 -8.99 1.59
CA ARG A 313 15.91 -8.50 1.23
C ARG A 313 16.07 -8.19 -0.25
N ARG A 314 15.35 -8.94 -1.12
CA ARG A 314 15.40 -8.81 -2.58
C ARG A 314 14.01 -8.97 -3.17
N TYR A 315 13.56 -7.99 -3.93
CA TYR A 315 12.24 -8.01 -4.58
C TYR A 315 12.17 -7.15 -5.82
N VAL A 316 11.17 -7.42 -6.66
CA VAL A 316 10.80 -6.59 -7.81
C VAL A 316 9.52 -5.83 -7.45
N ALA A 317 9.54 -4.51 -7.58
CA ALA A 317 8.36 -3.65 -7.46
C ALA A 317 8.03 -3.04 -8.82
N VAL A 318 6.76 -3.10 -9.23
CA VAL A 318 6.24 -2.43 -10.42
C VAL A 318 5.18 -1.45 -9.97
N ASN A 319 5.38 -0.15 -10.17
CA ASN A 319 4.34 0.83 -9.91
C ASN A 319 3.60 1.17 -11.22
N VAL A 320 2.34 0.78 -11.30
CA VAL A 320 1.53 0.91 -12.51
C VAL A 320 1.33 2.36 -12.95
N PRO A 321 0.96 3.33 -12.06
CA PRO A 321 0.75 4.73 -12.47
C PRO A 321 2.02 5.46 -12.90
N SER A 322 3.18 5.07 -12.42
CA SER A 322 4.47 5.68 -12.81
C SER A 322 5.14 5.01 -14.01
N PHE A 323 4.64 3.82 -14.40
CA PHE A 323 5.21 3.04 -15.50
C PHE A 323 6.67 2.67 -15.26
N ASP A 324 7.04 2.30 -14.06
CA ASP A 324 8.40 1.90 -13.70
C ASP A 324 8.43 0.54 -13.01
N LEU A 325 9.61 -0.07 -13.06
CA LEU A 325 9.99 -1.27 -12.35
C LEU A 325 11.29 -1.00 -11.63
N LYS A 326 11.35 -1.39 -10.35
CA LYS A 326 12.56 -1.39 -9.53
C LYS A 326 12.87 -2.82 -9.08
N LEU A 327 14.12 -3.22 -9.20
CA LEU A 327 14.68 -4.33 -8.43
C LEU A 327 15.39 -3.74 -7.22
N VAL A 328 14.96 -4.13 -6.04
CA VAL A 328 15.51 -3.66 -4.77
C VAL A 328 16.28 -4.80 -4.11
N GLU A 329 17.48 -4.51 -3.60
CA GLU A 329 18.31 -5.41 -2.83
C GLU A 329 18.81 -4.68 -1.59
N ASP A 330 18.65 -5.30 -0.41
CA ASP A 330 19.04 -4.73 0.88
C ASP A 330 18.52 -3.29 1.09
N GLY A 331 17.25 -3.06 0.69
CA GLY A 331 16.57 -1.78 0.82
C GLY A 331 16.94 -0.72 -0.23
N LYS A 332 17.86 -1.01 -1.16
CA LYS A 332 18.31 -0.06 -2.20
C LYS A 332 17.89 -0.51 -3.59
N PRO A 333 17.37 0.40 -4.44
CA PRO A 333 17.11 0.09 -5.83
C PRO A 333 18.46 -0.13 -6.57
N VAL A 334 18.68 -1.35 -7.05
CA VAL A 334 19.88 -1.72 -7.83
C VAL A 334 19.65 -1.73 -9.33
N LEU A 335 18.38 -1.70 -9.75
CA LEU A 335 17.98 -1.60 -11.14
C LEU A 335 16.63 -0.89 -11.23
N GLU A 336 16.56 0.16 -12.04
CA GLU A 336 15.32 0.86 -12.34
C GLU A 336 15.13 0.97 -13.85
N MET A 337 13.90 0.80 -14.31
CA MET A 337 13.62 0.88 -15.74
C MET A 337 12.15 1.15 -16.04
N PRO A 338 11.84 1.78 -17.19
CA PRO A 338 10.47 1.94 -17.62
C PRO A 338 9.83 0.60 -18.01
N VAL A 339 8.51 0.53 -17.79
CA VAL A 339 7.68 -0.59 -18.23
C VAL A 339 6.46 -0.10 -18.99
N ILE A 340 5.88 -1.01 -19.80
CA ILE A 340 4.54 -0.84 -20.36
C ILE A 340 3.58 -1.70 -19.55
N VAL A 341 2.48 -1.10 -19.14
CA VAL A 341 1.41 -1.76 -18.37
C VAL A 341 0.11 -1.89 -19.19
N GLY A 342 -0.90 -2.51 -18.62
CA GLY A 342 -2.19 -2.69 -19.26
C GLY A 342 -2.90 -1.39 -19.62
N ARG A 343 -3.66 -1.43 -20.72
CA ARG A 343 -4.59 -0.36 -21.10
C ARG A 343 -5.71 -0.20 -20.08
N THR A 344 -6.43 0.90 -20.11
CA THR A 344 -7.54 1.19 -19.18
C THR A 344 -8.72 0.20 -19.31
N ASP A 345 -8.89 -0.42 -20.48
CA ASP A 345 -9.88 -1.48 -20.73
C ASP A 345 -9.36 -2.91 -20.50
N ARG A 346 -8.05 -3.05 -20.19
CA ARG A 346 -7.35 -4.31 -19.85
C ARG A 346 -6.25 -4.03 -18.85
N ARG A 347 -6.67 -3.77 -17.65
CA ARG A 347 -5.80 -3.25 -16.58
C ARG A 347 -4.77 -4.29 -16.14
N THR A 348 -3.61 -3.82 -15.71
CA THR A 348 -2.69 -4.65 -14.93
C THR A 348 -3.25 -4.77 -13.52
N PRO A 349 -3.45 -6.00 -12.99
CA PRO A 349 -3.97 -6.19 -11.63
C PRO A 349 -2.92 -5.79 -10.58
N LEU A 350 -3.38 -5.45 -9.38
CA LEU A 350 -2.52 -5.35 -8.20
C LEU A 350 -2.34 -6.74 -7.61
N LEU A 351 -1.10 -7.16 -7.42
CA LEU A 351 -0.87 -8.48 -6.85
C LEU A 351 0.50 -8.60 -6.18
N THR A 352 0.55 -9.52 -5.22
CA THR A 352 1.79 -10.05 -4.67
C THR A 352 1.99 -11.47 -5.19
N THR A 353 3.19 -11.76 -5.67
CA THR A 353 3.58 -13.07 -6.21
C THR A 353 5.10 -13.23 -6.13
N LYS A 354 5.65 -14.24 -6.82
CA LYS A 354 7.10 -14.46 -6.90
C LYS A 354 7.49 -14.87 -8.31
N ILE A 355 8.63 -14.39 -8.80
CA ILE A 355 9.26 -14.95 -9.99
C ILE A 355 9.88 -16.28 -9.58
N THR A 356 9.44 -17.37 -10.19
CA THR A 356 9.94 -18.73 -9.93
C THR A 356 10.86 -19.23 -11.03
N GLU A 357 10.66 -18.77 -12.26
CA GLU A 357 11.37 -19.25 -13.45
C GLU A 357 11.58 -18.11 -14.45
N LEU A 358 12.70 -18.19 -15.16
CA LEU A 358 12.99 -17.40 -16.34
C LEU A 358 12.91 -18.28 -17.58
N ILE A 359 12.06 -17.92 -18.52
CA ILE A 359 11.90 -18.65 -19.79
C ILE A 359 12.53 -17.82 -20.90
N PHE A 360 13.69 -18.24 -21.36
CA PHE A 360 14.38 -17.64 -22.50
C PHE A 360 13.80 -18.13 -23.80
N ASN A 361 13.71 -17.23 -24.78
CA ASN A 361 13.08 -17.49 -26.09
C ASN A 361 11.70 -18.15 -25.92
N PRO A 362 10.75 -17.50 -25.24
CA PRO A 362 9.47 -18.09 -24.92
C PRO A 362 8.62 -18.29 -26.18
N THR A 363 7.81 -19.35 -26.19
CA THR A 363 6.64 -19.43 -27.07
C THR A 363 5.53 -18.55 -26.51
N TRP A 364 4.75 -17.93 -27.37
CA TRP A 364 3.58 -17.15 -26.95
C TRP A 364 2.28 -17.88 -27.31
N THR A 365 1.51 -18.24 -26.31
CA THR A 365 0.14 -18.69 -26.51
C THR A 365 -0.81 -17.50 -26.40
N VAL A 366 -1.63 -17.28 -27.43
CA VAL A 366 -2.57 -16.15 -27.45
C VAL A 366 -3.63 -16.36 -26.37
N PRO A 367 -3.79 -15.41 -25.43
CA PRO A 367 -4.83 -15.50 -24.40
C PRO A 367 -6.24 -15.57 -25.02
N PRO A 368 -7.17 -16.36 -24.42
CA PRO A 368 -8.53 -16.52 -24.95
C PRO A 368 -9.29 -15.19 -25.16
N THR A 369 -9.13 -14.25 -24.24
CA THR A 369 -9.75 -12.91 -24.35
C THR A 369 -9.22 -12.13 -25.56
N LEU A 370 -7.93 -12.21 -25.82
CA LEU A 370 -7.27 -11.57 -26.95
C LEU A 370 -7.67 -12.27 -28.26
N LEU A 371 -7.73 -13.60 -28.23
CA LEU A 371 -8.23 -14.39 -29.36
C LEU A 371 -9.62 -13.92 -29.78
N ARG A 372 -10.59 -13.90 -28.84
CA ARG A 372 -11.98 -13.56 -29.14
C ARG A 372 -12.16 -12.10 -29.57
N LYS A 373 -11.55 -11.15 -28.84
CA LYS A 373 -11.77 -9.72 -29.05
C LYS A 373 -10.98 -9.14 -30.23
N GLU A 374 -9.79 -9.67 -30.55
CA GLU A 374 -8.89 -9.05 -31.53
C GLU A 374 -8.50 -10.00 -32.68
N PHE A 375 -8.17 -11.25 -32.39
CA PHE A 375 -7.64 -12.15 -33.40
C PHE A 375 -8.75 -12.74 -34.26
N TRP A 376 -9.79 -13.24 -33.67
CA TRP A 376 -10.90 -13.89 -34.39
C TRP A 376 -11.53 -12.97 -35.44
N PRO A 377 -11.94 -11.72 -35.15
CA PRO A 377 -12.47 -10.82 -36.15
C PRO A 377 -11.49 -10.52 -37.29
N LYS A 378 -10.17 -10.47 -37.00
CA LYS A 378 -9.12 -10.25 -38.00
C LYS A 378 -8.87 -11.47 -38.86
N MET A 379 -8.96 -12.66 -38.28
CA MET A 379 -8.84 -13.94 -39.00
C MET A 379 -9.99 -14.11 -40.00
N GLN A 380 -11.20 -13.77 -39.61
CA GLN A 380 -12.37 -13.84 -40.51
C GLN A 380 -12.24 -12.90 -41.72
N ARG A 381 -11.64 -11.71 -41.53
CA ARG A 381 -11.47 -10.72 -42.61
C ARG A 381 -10.22 -10.98 -43.47
N ASN A 382 -9.26 -11.75 -42.98
CA ASN A 382 -7.95 -11.89 -43.63
C ASN A 382 -7.33 -13.26 -43.33
N GLN A 383 -7.44 -14.18 -44.26
CA GLN A 383 -6.90 -15.55 -44.17
C GLN A 383 -5.36 -15.59 -43.94
N GLY A 384 -4.61 -14.60 -44.45
CA GLY A 384 -3.16 -14.51 -44.25
C GLY A 384 -2.74 -13.87 -42.90
N PHE A 385 -3.70 -13.49 -42.04
CA PHE A 385 -3.42 -12.75 -40.80
C PHE A 385 -2.46 -13.48 -39.86
N LEU A 386 -2.67 -14.78 -39.62
CA LEU A 386 -1.82 -15.59 -38.75
C LEU A 386 -0.46 -15.86 -39.36
N ALA A 387 -0.41 -16.23 -40.65
CA ALA A 387 0.83 -16.55 -41.35
C ALA A 387 1.82 -15.36 -41.36
N ARG A 388 1.35 -14.15 -41.65
CA ARG A 388 2.19 -12.94 -41.62
C ARG A 388 2.81 -12.67 -40.26
N ARG A 389 2.18 -13.13 -39.17
CA ARG A 389 2.68 -13.02 -37.79
C ARG A 389 3.46 -14.24 -37.35
N GLY A 390 3.54 -15.31 -38.15
CA GLY A 390 4.17 -16.56 -37.76
C GLY A 390 3.40 -17.26 -36.61
N ILE A 391 2.08 -17.08 -36.56
CA ILE A 391 1.22 -17.69 -35.54
C ILE A 391 0.62 -18.98 -36.12
N GLN A 392 0.64 -20.05 -35.33
CA GLN A 392 0.16 -21.37 -35.69
C GLN A 392 -1.10 -21.72 -34.91
N VAL A 393 -2.03 -22.43 -35.53
CA VAL A 393 -3.15 -23.08 -34.86
C VAL A 393 -2.64 -24.41 -34.32
N VAL A 394 -2.59 -24.54 -32.98
CA VAL A 394 -2.10 -25.75 -32.30
C VAL A 394 -3.22 -26.73 -32.08
N SER A 395 -4.40 -26.26 -31.75
CA SER A 395 -5.60 -27.06 -31.60
C SER A 395 -6.83 -26.25 -32.00
N HIS A 396 -7.79 -26.93 -32.57
CA HIS A 396 -9.11 -26.38 -32.84
C HIS A 396 -10.16 -27.48 -32.52
N ARG A 397 -11.06 -27.16 -31.59
CA ARG A 397 -12.22 -27.97 -31.26
C ARG A 397 -13.47 -27.12 -31.38
N GLN A 398 -14.39 -27.52 -32.23
CA GLN A 398 -15.68 -26.87 -32.36
C GLN A 398 -16.50 -27.08 -31.08
N VAL A 399 -17.21 -26.07 -30.66
CA VAL A 399 -18.11 -26.08 -29.49
C VAL A 399 -19.43 -25.51 -29.98
N ASP A 400 -20.54 -26.27 -29.80
CA ASP A 400 -21.87 -25.85 -30.24
C ASP A 400 -22.24 -24.49 -29.60
N GLY A 401 -22.76 -23.60 -30.45
CA GLY A 401 -23.16 -22.25 -30.06
C GLY A 401 -21.99 -21.26 -29.89
N ASP A 402 -20.75 -21.69 -30.07
CA ASP A 402 -19.57 -20.78 -29.98
C ASP A 402 -18.84 -20.73 -31.33
N PRO A 403 -18.95 -19.62 -32.08
CA PRO A 403 -18.29 -19.48 -33.39
C PRO A 403 -16.77 -19.52 -33.34
N VAL A 404 -16.16 -19.24 -32.17
CA VAL A 404 -14.71 -19.32 -31.96
C VAL A 404 -14.29 -20.74 -31.56
N GLY A 405 -15.15 -21.47 -30.88
CA GLY A 405 -14.85 -22.78 -30.32
C GLY A 405 -13.68 -22.73 -29.33
N ARG A 406 -12.97 -23.84 -29.17
CA ARG A 406 -11.72 -23.96 -28.43
C ARG A 406 -10.54 -23.96 -29.40
N VAL A 407 -10.09 -22.75 -29.77
CA VAL A 407 -8.92 -22.56 -30.63
C VAL A 407 -7.72 -22.18 -29.76
N THR A 408 -6.59 -22.85 -29.95
CA THR A 408 -5.32 -22.47 -29.34
C THR A 408 -4.39 -21.97 -30.43
N LEU A 409 -4.03 -20.70 -30.35
CA LEU A 409 -3.05 -20.05 -31.21
C LEU A 409 -1.72 -19.96 -30.47
N ARG A 410 -0.63 -20.33 -31.14
CA ARG A 410 0.73 -20.26 -30.59
C ARG A 410 1.68 -19.62 -31.60
N GLN A 411 2.52 -18.73 -31.08
CA GLN A 411 3.65 -18.19 -31.85
C GLN A 411 4.95 -18.79 -31.33
N PRO A 412 5.78 -19.38 -32.20
CA PRO A 412 7.09 -19.87 -31.79
C PRO A 412 8.03 -18.73 -31.38
N PRO A 413 9.15 -19.02 -30.72
CA PRO A 413 10.20 -18.05 -30.47
C PRO A 413 10.69 -17.42 -31.79
N GLY A 414 11.02 -16.14 -31.73
CA GLY A 414 11.52 -15.43 -32.93
C GLY A 414 11.40 -13.91 -32.78
N PRO A 415 11.94 -13.15 -33.74
CA PRO A 415 11.99 -11.69 -33.68
C PRO A 415 10.60 -11.04 -33.74
N LYS A 416 9.58 -11.73 -34.22
CA LYS A 416 8.19 -11.26 -34.27
C LYS A 416 7.38 -11.62 -33.03
N ASN A 417 7.95 -12.42 -32.09
CA ASN A 417 7.23 -12.82 -30.88
C ASN A 417 7.12 -11.65 -29.92
N PRO A 418 5.89 -11.26 -29.45
CA PRO A 418 5.68 -10.12 -28.59
C PRO A 418 6.31 -10.27 -27.20
N LEU A 419 6.63 -11.50 -26.77
CA LEU A 419 7.30 -11.76 -25.49
C LEU A 419 8.82 -11.52 -25.54
N GLY A 420 9.38 -11.17 -26.72
CA GLY A 420 10.81 -10.92 -26.87
C GLY A 420 11.69 -12.12 -26.51
N ARG A 421 12.78 -11.87 -25.80
CA ARG A 421 13.84 -12.85 -25.47
C ARG A 421 13.66 -13.55 -24.13
N VAL A 422 12.90 -12.98 -23.20
CA VAL A 422 12.72 -13.57 -21.86
C VAL A 422 11.34 -13.26 -21.29
N LYS A 423 10.75 -14.26 -20.65
CA LYS A 423 9.54 -14.18 -19.83
C LYS A 423 9.89 -14.56 -18.40
N PHE A 424 9.46 -13.80 -17.43
CA PHE A 424 9.55 -14.09 -16.01
C PHE A 424 8.24 -14.72 -15.57
N HIS A 425 8.29 -16.01 -15.26
CA HIS A 425 7.11 -16.74 -14.82
C HIS A 425 6.82 -16.42 -13.35
N MET A 426 5.61 -15.98 -13.08
CA MET A 426 5.12 -15.64 -11.74
C MET A 426 3.70 -16.21 -11.58
N PRO A 427 3.50 -17.26 -10.76
CA PRO A 427 2.21 -17.90 -10.56
C PRO A 427 1.18 -16.93 -10.00
N ASN A 428 0.03 -16.78 -10.67
CA ASN A 428 -1.10 -15.95 -10.24
C ASN A 428 -2.38 -16.31 -11.00
N GLY A 429 -3.54 -15.93 -10.46
CA GLY A 429 -4.85 -16.21 -11.05
C GLY A 429 -5.22 -15.36 -12.28
N PHE A 430 -4.45 -14.29 -12.58
CA PHE A 430 -4.72 -13.36 -13.68
C PHE A 430 -4.01 -13.70 -14.98
N ALA A 431 -3.16 -14.72 -14.97
CA ALA A 431 -2.27 -15.06 -16.09
C ALA A 431 -1.39 -13.90 -16.57
N VAL A 432 -1.00 -12.99 -15.67
CA VAL A 432 -0.11 -11.85 -15.91
C VAL A 432 1.33 -12.25 -15.59
N TYR A 433 2.28 -11.72 -16.36
CA TYR A 433 3.71 -11.96 -16.16
C TYR A 433 4.52 -10.75 -16.64
N LEU A 434 5.78 -10.70 -16.22
CA LEU A 434 6.75 -9.76 -16.77
C LEU A 434 7.41 -10.40 -18.00
N HIS A 435 7.67 -9.62 -19.05
CA HIS A 435 8.35 -10.12 -20.23
C HIS A 435 9.06 -9.02 -21.02
N ASP A 436 9.98 -9.45 -21.85
CA ASP A 436 10.61 -8.62 -22.84
C ASP A 436 9.61 -8.19 -23.95
N THR A 437 10.05 -7.37 -24.87
CA THR A 437 9.23 -6.94 -26.02
C THR A 437 10.09 -6.75 -27.26
N ASN A 438 9.53 -7.07 -28.42
CA ASN A 438 10.11 -6.74 -29.73
C ASN A 438 9.80 -5.29 -30.15
N ALA A 439 8.87 -4.60 -29.46
CA ALA A 439 8.44 -3.24 -29.77
C ALA A 439 9.12 -2.22 -28.82
N LYS A 440 10.44 -2.23 -28.74
CA LYS A 440 11.23 -1.37 -27.84
C LYS A 440 10.94 0.12 -27.98
N GLY A 441 10.61 0.61 -29.19
CA GLY A 441 10.28 2.01 -29.43
C GLY A 441 9.07 2.52 -28.64
N LEU A 442 8.16 1.65 -28.20
CA LEU A 442 7.03 2.03 -27.36
C LEU A 442 7.44 2.48 -25.95
N MET A 443 8.63 2.12 -25.50
CA MET A 443 9.17 2.54 -24.18
C MET A 443 9.46 4.04 -24.11
N ALA A 444 9.66 4.71 -25.24
CA ALA A 444 9.89 6.16 -25.30
C ALA A 444 8.60 7.00 -25.12
N GLN A 445 7.43 6.36 -25.14
CA GLN A 445 6.17 7.08 -24.98
C GLN A 445 5.98 7.54 -23.54
N PRO A 446 5.51 8.77 -23.28
CA PRO A 446 5.24 9.26 -21.94
C PRO A 446 4.15 8.43 -21.22
N ARG A 447 3.09 8.06 -21.94
CA ARG A 447 2.02 7.20 -21.43
C ARG A 447 2.20 5.79 -21.96
N ARG A 448 2.56 4.88 -21.08
CA ARG A 448 2.89 3.48 -21.42
C ARG A 448 1.82 2.47 -20.99
N ALA A 449 0.56 2.86 -21.02
CA ALA A 449 -0.59 1.98 -20.78
C ALA A 449 -1.05 1.34 -22.11
N LEU A 450 -0.32 0.34 -22.62
CA LEU A 450 -0.46 -0.16 -23.99
C LEU A 450 -0.65 -1.69 -24.08
N SER A 451 -0.40 -2.45 -23.01
CA SER A 451 -0.47 -3.91 -23.00
C SER A 451 -1.90 -4.41 -22.77
N SER A 452 -2.07 -5.73 -22.80
CA SER A 452 -3.32 -6.41 -22.43
C SER A 452 -3.29 -6.96 -21.00
N GLY A 453 -2.58 -6.28 -20.08
CA GLY A 453 -2.49 -6.60 -18.67
C GLY A 453 -1.10 -7.05 -18.22
N CYS A 454 -0.31 -7.69 -19.08
CA CYS A 454 1.07 -8.05 -18.76
C CYS A 454 1.98 -6.82 -18.67
N VAL A 455 3.11 -6.97 -17.99
CA VAL A 455 4.11 -5.91 -17.82
C VAL A 455 5.29 -6.16 -18.79
N LEU A 456 5.47 -5.25 -19.74
CA LEU A 456 6.58 -5.30 -20.68
C LEU A 456 7.77 -4.53 -20.09
N VAL A 457 8.92 -5.17 -20.04
CA VAL A 457 10.12 -4.68 -19.37
C VAL A 457 11.12 -4.14 -20.38
N CYS A 458 11.62 -2.93 -20.18
CA CYS A 458 12.53 -2.26 -21.13
C CYS A 458 13.84 -3.03 -21.28
N ASN A 459 14.52 -3.32 -20.17
CA ASN A 459 15.78 -4.08 -20.13
C ASN A 459 15.57 -5.44 -19.46
N ALA A 460 14.76 -6.28 -20.09
CA ALA A 460 14.42 -7.58 -19.53
C ALA A 460 15.63 -8.52 -19.40
N LEU A 461 16.61 -8.45 -20.31
CA LEU A 461 17.83 -9.25 -20.20
C LEU A 461 18.71 -8.78 -19.04
N GLY A 462 18.83 -7.48 -18.79
CA GLY A 462 19.53 -6.94 -17.63
C GLY A 462 18.87 -7.37 -16.31
N LEU A 463 17.55 -7.36 -16.25
CA LEU A 463 16.82 -7.90 -15.10
C LEU A 463 17.08 -9.41 -14.93
N ALA A 464 17.05 -10.19 -16.01
CA ALA A 464 17.35 -11.63 -15.97
C ALA A 464 18.77 -11.91 -15.46
N ASP A 465 19.77 -11.19 -15.99
CA ASP A 465 21.17 -11.32 -15.57
C ASP A 465 21.30 -11.01 -14.07
N ARG A 466 20.65 -9.95 -13.58
CA ARG A 466 20.71 -9.58 -12.16
C ARG A 466 20.04 -10.63 -11.27
N LEU A 467 18.86 -11.15 -11.67
CA LEU A 467 18.17 -12.20 -10.92
C LEU A 467 18.95 -13.51 -10.85
N LEU A 468 19.82 -13.78 -11.83
CA LEU A 468 20.64 -14.98 -11.90
C LEU A 468 22.09 -14.78 -11.41
N THR A 469 22.44 -13.59 -10.88
CA THR A 469 23.82 -13.27 -10.47
C THR A 469 24.38 -14.28 -9.45
N ASP A 470 23.55 -14.76 -8.54
CA ASP A 470 23.95 -15.69 -7.48
C ASP A 470 23.89 -17.18 -7.91
N ASP A 471 23.48 -17.46 -9.15
CA ASP A 471 23.50 -18.81 -9.71
C ASP A 471 24.81 -19.08 -10.45
N ALA A 472 25.71 -19.84 -9.84
CA ALA A 472 27.00 -20.21 -10.43
C ALA A 472 26.87 -20.90 -11.80
N ARG A 473 25.69 -21.42 -12.15
CA ARG A 473 25.41 -22.01 -13.46
C ARG A 473 25.15 -20.95 -14.54
N TRP A 474 24.86 -19.69 -14.14
CA TRP A 474 24.62 -18.58 -15.06
C TRP A 474 25.91 -17.82 -15.32
N THR A 475 26.58 -18.20 -16.41
CA THR A 475 27.86 -17.60 -16.86
C THR A 475 27.66 -16.79 -18.14
N PRO A 476 28.54 -15.85 -18.48
CA PRO A 476 28.50 -15.15 -19.77
C PRO A 476 28.44 -16.09 -20.99
N ALA A 477 29.15 -17.22 -20.93
CA ALA A 477 29.11 -18.25 -21.96
C ALA A 477 27.73 -18.90 -22.05
N LYS A 478 27.11 -19.22 -20.91
CA LYS A 478 25.75 -19.78 -20.84
C LYS A 478 24.71 -18.79 -21.37
N ARG A 479 24.81 -17.52 -20.96
CA ARG A 479 23.99 -16.44 -21.50
C ARG A 479 24.12 -16.33 -23.03
N LYS A 480 25.33 -16.30 -23.55
CA LYS A 480 25.59 -16.28 -24.99
C LYS A 480 24.97 -17.49 -25.69
N GLN A 481 25.11 -18.69 -25.12
CA GLN A 481 24.50 -19.92 -25.63
C GLN A 481 22.96 -19.81 -25.70
N PHE A 482 22.31 -19.26 -24.67
CA PHE A 482 20.86 -19.12 -24.65
C PHE A 482 20.35 -18.10 -25.67
N LEU A 483 21.15 -17.08 -25.97
CA LEU A 483 20.79 -16.02 -26.91
C LEU A 483 21.27 -16.28 -28.35
N SER A 484 22.09 -17.31 -28.58
CA SER A 484 22.63 -17.61 -29.90
C SER A 484 21.58 -18.11 -30.92
N ASN A 485 20.49 -18.66 -30.42
CA ASN A 485 19.37 -19.15 -31.22
C ASN A 485 18.01 -18.87 -30.54
N TRP A 486 16.96 -19.34 -31.16
CA TRP A 486 15.58 -19.17 -30.65
C TRP A 486 15.03 -20.43 -29.95
N THR A 487 15.90 -21.28 -29.41
CA THR A 487 15.45 -22.45 -28.64
C THR A 487 14.93 -22.02 -27.28
N THR A 488 13.70 -22.42 -26.94
CA THR A 488 13.14 -22.16 -25.62
C THR A 488 13.92 -22.91 -24.54
N ARG A 489 14.29 -22.18 -23.48
CA ARG A 489 15.02 -22.73 -22.32
C ARG A 489 14.46 -22.12 -21.03
N THR A 490 14.21 -22.96 -20.05
CA THR A 490 13.74 -22.53 -18.73
C THR A 490 14.87 -22.62 -17.71
N VAL A 491 14.98 -21.63 -16.86
CA VAL A 491 15.88 -21.58 -15.71
C VAL A 491 15.03 -21.31 -14.49
N SER A 492 14.92 -22.30 -13.60
CA SER A 492 14.25 -22.11 -12.30
C SER A 492 15.18 -21.36 -11.36
N LEU A 493 14.65 -20.34 -10.67
CA LEU A 493 15.37 -19.65 -9.62
C LEU A 493 15.50 -20.55 -8.39
N ARG A 494 16.68 -20.58 -7.79
CA ARG A 494 16.91 -21.30 -6.54
C ARG A 494 16.06 -20.70 -5.42
N ASP A 495 16.07 -19.38 -5.33
CA ASP A 495 15.30 -18.60 -4.39
C ASP A 495 14.29 -17.73 -5.18
N PRO A 496 12.99 -18.08 -5.16
CA PRO A 496 11.97 -17.29 -5.83
C PRO A 496 11.95 -15.83 -5.35
N VAL A 497 11.97 -14.89 -6.29
CA VAL A 497 12.04 -13.46 -5.98
C VAL A 497 10.65 -12.86 -5.87
N PRO A 498 10.27 -12.25 -4.73
CA PRO A 498 8.98 -11.57 -4.56
C PRO A 498 8.77 -10.50 -5.64
N VAL A 499 7.51 -10.39 -6.10
CA VAL A 499 7.06 -9.37 -7.04
C VAL A 499 5.84 -8.68 -6.47
N TYR A 500 5.89 -7.37 -6.42
CA TYR A 500 4.80 -6.50 -5.98
C TYR A 500 4.36 -5.63 -7.15
N ILE A 501 3.16 -5.86 -7.68
CA ILE A 501 2.55 -4.93 -8.64
C ILE A 501 1.68 -3.98 -7.84
N LEU A 502 2.14 -2.74 -7.75
CA LEU A 502 1.62 -1.66 -6.93
C LEU A 502 0.79 -0.68 -7.77
N TYR A 503 -0.03 0.09 -7.08
CA TYR A 503 -0.77 1.20 -7.67
C TYR A 503 -0.65 2.44 -6.78
N GLN A 504 0.53 3.02 -6.77
CA GLN A 504 0.83 4.23 -6.00
C GLN A 504 0.68 5.45 -6.90
N THR A 505 -0.34 6.26 -6.63
CA THR A 505 -0.54 7.55 -7.29
C THR A 505 0.13 8.69 -6.54
N ALA A 506 0.54 8.45 -5.28
CA ALA A 506 1.43 9.30 -4.50
C ALA A 506 2.38 8.44 -3.65
N TRP A 507 3.63 8.90 -3.50
CA TRP A 507 4.64 8.31 -2.62
C TRP A 507 5.68 9.36 -2.25
N ALA A 508 6.44 9.14 -1.20
CA ALA A 508 7.59 9.97 -0.83
C ALA A 508 8.89 9.30 -1.29
N ASP A 509 9.85 10.10 -1.76
CA ASP A 509 11.21 9.63 -2.03
C ASP A 509 12.07 9.61 -0.76
N GLU A 510 13.36 9.29 -0.90
CA GLU A 510 14.30 9.21 0.23
C GLU A 510 14.52 10.58 0.89
N GLU A 511 14.34 11.67 0.17
CA GLU A 511 14.41 13.06 0.63
C GLU A 511 13.09 13.54 1.26
N GLY A 512 12.05 12.71 1.32
CA GLY A 512 10.73 13.03 1.83
C GLY A 512 9.88 13.90 0.89
N GLN A 513 10.28 14.04 -0.39
CA GLN A 513 9.54 14.79 -1.39
C GLN A 513 8.36 13.98 -1.92
N LEU A 514 7.20 14.62 -1.99
CA LEU A 514 5.99 13.96 -2.49
C LEU A 514 6.02 13.86 -4.02
N HIS A 515 5.96 12.64 -4.53
CA HIS A 515 5.70 12.34 -5.92
C HIS A 515 4.22 12.08 -6.15
N SER A 516 3.72 12.49 -7.31
CA SER A 516 2.31 12.32 -7.70
C SER A 516 2.21 11.79 -9.12
N ARG A 517 1.21 10.96 -9.38
CA ARG A 517 0.86 10.47 -10.72
C ARG A 517 -0.64 10.58 -10.94
N VAL A 518 -1.01 10.69 -12.20
CA VAL A 518 -2.41 10.62 -12.60
C VAL A 518 -2.97 9.24 -12.23
N ASP A 519 -4.18 9.20 -11.71
CA ASP A 519 -4.92 7.97 -11.46
C ASP A 519 -5.30 7.31 -12.79
N LEU A 520 -4.41 6.45 -13.29
CA LEU A 520 -4.48 5.84 -14.63
C LEU A 520 -5.76 5.04 -14.86
N TYR A 521 -6.24 4.34 -13.83
CA TYR A 521 -7.38 3.43 -13.91
C TYR A 521 -8.62 3.90 -13.15
N GLY A 522 -8.58 5.09 -12.51
CA GLY A 522 -9.69 5.63 -11.72
C GLY A 522 -9.90 4.95 -10.36
N ARG A 523 -8.84 4.32 -9.81
CA ARG A 523 -8.93 3.55 -8.56
C ARG A 523 -8.85 4.39 -7.28
N ASP A 524 -8.41 5.65 -7.35
CA ASP A 524 -8.32 6.52 -6.18
C ASP A 524 -9.71 6.86 -5.63
N ALA A 525 -10.65 7.15 -6.52
CA ALA A 525 -12.02 7.47 -6.14
C ALA A 525 -12.74 6.29 -5.46
N GLU A 526 -12.47 5.05 -5.89
CA GLU A 526 -13.03 3.84 -5.28
C GLU A 526 -12.54 3.68 -3.83
N VAL A 527 -11.23 3.83 -3.60
CA VAL A 527 -10.63 3.74 -2.27
C VAL A 527 -11.09 4.90 -1.38
N ALA A 528 -11.10 6.12 -1.88
CA ALA A 528 -11.55 7.30 -1.13
C ALA A 528 -13.03 7.15 -0.70
N LYS A 529 -13.89 6.67 -1.58
CA LYS A 529 -15.30 6.38 -1.27
C LYS A 529 -15.43 5.31 -0.19
N ALA A 530 -14.66 4.24 -0.29
CA ALA A 530 -14.69 3.14 0.68
C ALA A 530 -14.19 3.59 2.06
N LEU A 531 -13.15 4.42 2.14
CA LEU A 531 -12.69 5.05 3.38
C LEU A 531 -13.78 5.93 4.02
N GLY A 532 -14.47 6.75 3.22
CA GLY A 532 -15.60 7.55 3.69
C GLY A 532 -16.80 6.72 4.15
N GLN A 533 -17.06 5.57 3.54
CA GLN A 533 -18.08 4.62 3.97
C GLN A 533 -17.68 3.86 5.24
N ALA A 534 -16.42 3.45 5.37
CA ALA A 534 -15.91 2.80 6.57
C ALA A 534 -16.02 3.71 7.82
N ALA A 535 -15.78 5.01 7.65
CA ALA A 535 -16.00 5.99 8.70
C ALA A 535 -17.48 6.14 9.08
N ARG A 536 -18.39 6.14 8.09
CA ARG A 536 -19.84 6.32 8.31
C ARG A 536 -20.54 5.08 8.85
N SER A 537 -20.09 3.88 8.50
CA SER A 537 -20.74 2.62 8.95
C SER A 537 -20.64 2.41 10.46
N LYS A 538 -19.73 3.13 11.13
CA LYS A 538 -19.53 3.13 12.58
C LYS A 538 -20.09 4.37 13.27
N SER A 539 -20.52 5.40 12.53
CA SER A 539 -21.22 6.54 13.09
C SER A 539 -22.70 6.20 13.28
N PRO A 540 -23.33 6.58 14.41
CA PRO A 540 -24.76 6.34 14.61
C PRO A 540 -25.56 7.04 13.50
N SER A 541 -26.51 6.31 12.91
CA SER A 541 -27.53 6.92 12.07
C SER A 541 -28.32 7.91 12.96
N THR A 542 -28.19 9.20 12.66
CA THR A 542 -29.00 10.28 13.27
C THR A 542 -30.48 10.04 13.03
#